data_a785f3482b6b4d02e0640393ab784eca
#
_entry.id   a785f3482b6b4d02e0640393ab784eca
#
_cell.length_a   1.000
_cell.length_b   1.000
_cell.length_c   1.000
_cell.angle_alpha   90.00
_cell.angle_beta   90.00
_cell.angle_gamma   90.00
#
_symmetry.space_group_name_H-M   'P 1'
#
loop_
_entity.id
_entity.type
_entity.pdbx_description
1 polymer ?
#
loop_
_entity_poly.entity_id
_entity_poly.type
_entity_poly.pdbx_seq_one_letter_code
_entity_poly.pdbx_strand_id
1 'polypeptide(L)'
;MDVRKTIGWNLRRLRVDKGLSQERLALEAGIDRSYVGRVERGMENVTVSTLEAISLTLNVHVSELFAVVDDKLTSPKPLRAGRKPKAG
;
A
#
# COMPACT_ATOMS: atom_id res chain seq x y z
N MET A 1 13.28 3.46 8.02
CA MET A 1 12.37 3.71 6.88
C MET A 1 11.47 4.87 7.22
N ASP A 2 11.31 5.81 6.34
CA ASP A 2 10.46 6.94 6.68
C ASP A 2 9.00 6.61 6.41
N VAL A 3 8.12 7.49 6.87
CA VAL A 3 6.68 7.22 6.82
C VAL A 3 6.18 7.07 5.39
N ARG A 4 6.74 7.83 4.46
CA ARG A 4 6.30 7.71 3.07
C ARG A 4 6.60 6.34 2.52
N LYS A 5 7.75 5.78 2.88
CA LYS A 5 8.10 4.44 2.44
C LYS A 5 7.25 3.39 3.14
N THR A 6 6.93 3.62 4.41
CA THR A 6 6.05 2.71 5.13
C THR A 6 4.68 2.65 4.46
N ILE A 7 4.14 3.81 4.13
CA ILE A 7 2.85 3.87 3.45
C ILE A 7 2.93 3.19 2.10
N GLY A 8 3.97 3.48 1.33
CA GLY A 8 4.09 2.91 0.00
C GLY A 8 4.22 1.40 0.01
N TRP A 9 5.01 0.88 0.95
CA TRP A 9 5.21 -0.54 1.07
C TRP A 9 3.89 -1.24 1.42
N ASN A 10 3.18 -0.68 2.38
CA ASN A 10 1.90 -1.26 2.79
C ASN A 10 0.85 -1.13 1.70
N LEU A 11 0.84 -0.01 0.99
CA LEU A 11 -0.10 0.15 -0.11
C LEU A 11 0.12 -0.94 -1.15
N ARG A 12 1.36 -1.17 -1.54
CA ARG A 12 1.63 -2.19 -2.52
C ARG A 12 1.22 -3.57 -2.01
N ARG A 13 1.54 -3.87 -0.76
CA ARG A 13 1.18 -5.15 -0.17
C ARG A 13 -0.32 -5.36 -0.19
N LEU A 14 -1.06 -4.36 0.27
CA LEU A 14 -2.52 -4.48 0.34
C LEU A 14 -3.15 -4.55 -1.04
N ARG A 15 -2.61 -3.76 -1.98
CA ARG A 15 -3.11 -3.76 -3.34
C ARG A 15 -2.93 -5.12 -3.99
N VAL A 16 -1.74 -5.67 -3.88
CA VAL A 16 -1.44 -6.98 -4.45
C VAL A 16 -2.32 -8.05 -3.81
N ASP A 17 -2.50 -7.95 -2.50
CA ASP A 17 -3.33 -8.90 -1.77
C ASP A 17 -4.77 -8.89 -2.28
N LYS A 18 -5.26 -7.73 -2.70
CA LYS A 18 -6.61 -7.60 -3.21
C LYS A 18 -6.69 -7.88 -4.71
N GLY A 19 -5.58 -8.17 -5.34
CA GLY A 19 -5.55 -8.47 -6.76
C GLY A 19 -5.76 -7.25 -7.64
N LEU A 20 -5.45 -6.07 -7.16
CA LEU A 20 -5.67 -4.84 -7.92
C LEU A 20 -4.39 -4.36 -8.57
N SER A 21 -4.50 -3.92 -9.83
CA SER A 21 -3.39 -3.23 -10.47
C SER A 21 -3.32 -1.81 -9.94
N GLN A 22 -2.21 -1.13 -10.19
CA GLN A 22 -2.10 0.28 -9.83
C GLN A 22 -3.17 1.10 -10.55
N GLU A 23 -3.42 0.78 -11.80
CA GLU A 23 -4.41 1.48 -12.58
C GLU A 23 -5.81 1.30 -12.01
N ARG A 24 -6.14 0.07 -11.63
CA ARG A 24 -7.46 -0.20 -11.09
C ARG A 24 -7.66 0.49 -9.74
N LEU A 25 -6.65 0.44 -8.89
CA LEU A 25 -6.73 1.13 -7.61
C LEU A 25 -6.93 2.63 -7.84
N ALA A 26 -6.17 3.21 -8.75
CA ALA A 26 -6.28 4.65 -9.03
C ALA A 26 -7.68 4.99 -9.49
N LEU A 27 -8.21 4.19 -10.41
CA LEU A 27 -9.54 4.44 -10.94
C LEU A 27 -10.58 4.39 -9.83
N GLU A 28 -10.53 3.39 -8.99
CA GLU A 28 -11.54 3.23 -7.96
C GLU A 28 -11.38 4.23 -6.81
N ALA A 29 -10.17 4.65 -6.54
CA ALA A 29 -9.93 5.63 -5.49
C ALA A 29 -10.07 7.07 -5.99
N GLY A 30 -10.22 7.25 -7.29
CA GLY A 30 -10.38 8.59 -7.86
C GLY A 30 -9.08 9.40 -7.87
N ILE A 31 -7.94 8.72 -8.03
CA ILE A 31 -6.66 9.41 -8.07
C ILE A 31 -5.92 8.98 -9.33
N ASP A 32 -4.84 9.69 -9.62
CA ASP A 32 -4.09 9.45 -10.84
C ASP A 32 -3.22 8.20 -10.69
N ARG A 33 -3.14 7.41 -11.77
CA ARG A 33 -2.36 6.18 -11.73
C ARG A 33 -0.89 6.45 -11.44
N SER A 34 -0.31 7.48 -12.04
CA SER A 34 1.10 7.75 -11.81
C SER A 34 1.35 8.18 -10.36
N TYR A 35 0.34 8.79 -9.75
CA TYR A 35 0.44 9.16 -8.34
C TYR A 35 0.52 7.89 -7.47
N VAL A 36 -0.29 6.87 -7.79
CA VAL A 36 -0.23 5.61 -7.06
C VAL A 36 1.19 5.03 -7.13
N GLY A 37 1.78 5.06 -8.30
CA GLY A 37 3.15 4.57 -8.46
C GLY A 37 4.14 5.33 -7.61
N ARG A 38 4.00 6.66 -7.55
CA ARG A 38 4.90 7.46 -6.73
C ARG A 38 4.71 7.21 -5.24
N VAL A 39 3.46 7.02 -4.83
CA VAL A 39 3.18 6.68 -3.42
C VAL A 39 3.86 5.37 -3.06
N GLU A 40 3.74 4.38 -3.93
CA GLU A 40 4.32 3.06 -3.64
C GLU A 40 5.84 3.11 -3.57
N ARG A 41 6.45 4.07 -4.26
CA ARG A 41 7.90 4.22 -4.20
C ARG A 41 8.36 5.12 -3.06
N GLY A 42 7.42 5.61 -2.26
CA GLY A 42 7.76 6.48 -1.12
C GLY A 42 8.14 7.87 -1.53
N MET A 43 7.62 8.34 -2.66
CA MET A 43 8.02 9.62 -3.24
C MET A 43 6.94 10.69 -3.15
N GLU A 44 5.90 10.46 -2.37
CA GLU A 44 4.82 11.43 -2.24
C GLU A 44 4.49 11.70 -0.78
N ASN A 45 4.10 12.93 -0.52
CA ASN A 45 3.55 13.29 0.79
C ASN A 45 2.04 13.12 0.67
N VAL A 46 1.56 11.98 1.12
CA VAL A 46 0.16 11.62 0.93
C VAL A 46 -0.70 12.38 1.92
N THR A 47 -1.75 13.01 1.41
CA THR A 47 -2.66 13.73 2.30
C THR A 47 -3.57 12.75 3.05
N VAL A 48 -4.14 13.23 4.14
CA VAL A 48 -5.08 12.43 4.92
C VAL A 48 -6.26 12.03 4.05
N SER A 49 -6.75 12.94 3.20
CA SER A 49 -7.87 12.62 2.33
C SER A 49 -7.54 11.49 1.36
N THR A 50 -6.34 11.51 0.83
CA THR A 50 -5.93 10.45 -0.09
C THR A 50 -5.77 9.13 0.63
N LEU A 51 -5.22 9.16 1.84
CA LEU A 51 -5.11 7.94 2.64
C LEU A 51 -6.49 7.34 2.90
N GLU A 52 -7.46 8.19 3.19
CA GLU A 52 -8.81 7.73 3.40
C GLU A 52 -9.40 7.09 2.14
N ALA A 53 -9.22 7.74 0.99
CA ALA A 53 -9.74 7.21 -0.26
C ALA A 53 -9.11 5.86 -0.59
N ILE A 54 -7.83 5.73 -0.37
CA ILE A 54 -7.13 4.47 -0.64
C ILE A 54 -7.63 3.38 0.30
N SER A 55 -7.74 3.68 1.58
CA SER A 55 -8.17 2.66 2.53
C SER A 55 -9.59 2.22 2.28
N LEU A 56 -10.47 3.14 1.87
CA LEU A 56 -11.84 2.77 1.54
C LEU A 56 -11.88 1.86 0.31
N THR A 57 -11.08 2.19 -0.70
CA THR A 57 -11.03 1.37 -1.91
C THR A 57 -10.52 -0.03 -1.59
N LEU A 58 -9.52 -0.11 -0.72
CA LEU A 58 -8.97 -1.41 -0.33
C LEU A 58 -9.80 -2.12 0.73
N ASN A 59 -10.79 -1.43 1.27
CA ASN A 59 -11.64 -1.96 2.32
C ASN A 59 -10.83 -2.42 3.52
N VAL A 60 -9.92 -1.56 3.95
CA VAL A 60 -9.12 -1.81 5.15
C VAL A 60 -9.17 -0.57 6.02
N HIS A 61 -8.86 -0.74 7.28
CA HIS A 61 -8.70 0.41 8.17
C HIS A 61 -7.44 1.16 7.77
N VAL A 62 -7.45 2.48 7.87
CA VAL A 62 -6.31 3.30 7.45
C VAL A 62 -5.03 2.90 8.18
N SER A 63 -5.15 2.38 9.39
CA SER A 63 -3.98 1.97 10.16
C SER A 63 -3.17 0.88 9.45
N GLU A 64 -3.81 0.12 8.55
CA GLU A 64 -3.07 -0.90 7.80
C GLU A 64 -2.00 -0.30 6.90
N LEU A 65 -2.18 0.96 6.51
CA LEU A 65 -1.18 1.62 5.68
C LEU A 65 0.05 2.02 6.50
N PHE A 66 -0.05 1.97 7.82
CA PHE A 66 1.04 2.32 8.71
C PHE A 66 1.61 1.12 9.44
N ALA A 67 1.28 -0.08 9.00
CA ALA A 67 1.77 -1.29 9.65
C ALA A 67 3.30 -1.32 9.62
N VAL A 68 3.87 -1.83 10.68
CA VAL A 68 5.32 -1.88 10.79
C VAL A 68 5.90 -2.72 9.67
N VAL A 69 6.93 -2.19 9.04
CA VAL A 69 7.61 -2.87 7.95
C VAL A 69 8.97 -3.34 8.45
N ASP A 70 9.29 -4.59 8.16
CA ASP A 70 10.58 -5.14 8.53
C ASP A 70 11.61 -4.60 7.54
N ASP A 71 12.55 -3.82 8.02
CA ASP A 71 13.55 -3.20 7.18
C ASP A 71 14.46 -4.20 6.48
N LYS A 72 14.44 -5.43 6.93
CA LYS A 72 15.24 -6.45 6.26
C LYS A 72 14.62 -6.89 4.95
N LEU A 73 13.37 -6.53 4.71
CA LEU A 73 12.70 -6.87 3.47
C LEU A 73 12.94 -5.75 2.49
N THR A 74 13.13 -6.08 1.24
CA THR A 74 13.37 -5.06 0.23
C THR A 74 12.09 -4.53 -0.36
N SER A 75 11.12 -5.37 -0.57
CA SER A 75 9.82 -4.95 -1.06
C SER A 75 8.87 -6.09 -0.87
N PRO A 76 7.57 -5.80 -0.88
CA PRO A 76 6.60 -6.87 -0.73
C PRO A 76 6.72 -7.80 -1.90
N LYS A 77 6.86 -9.07 -1.61
CA LYS A 77 6.85 -10.00 -2.67
C LYS A 77 5.43 -10.22 -3.07
N PRO A 78 5.19 -10.69 -4.27
CA PRO A 78 3.84 -11.09 -4.61
C PRO A 78 3.38 -12.07 -3.57
N LEU A 79 2.17 -11.91 -3.13
CA LEU A 79 1.69 -12.74 -2.08
C LEU A 79 1.57 -14.14 -2.53
N ARG A 80 2.07 -15.05 -1.69
CA ARG A 80 1.93 -16.39 -1.95
C ARG A 80 0.91 -16.87 -1.07
N ALA A 81 0.05 -17.66 -1.57
CA ALA A 81 -1.02 -18.16 -0.76
C ALA A 81 -0.46 -18.85 0.44
N GLY A 82 -1.02 -18.61 1.54
CA GLY A 82 -0.66 -19.26 2.74
C GLY A 82 0.58 -18.83 3.42
N ARG A 83 1.39 -17.89 2.81
CA ARG A 83 2.50 -17.51 3.46
C ARG A 83 2.15 -16.69 4.53
N LYS A 84 2.45 -16.90 5.66
CA LYS A 84 2.16 -16.08 6.63
C LYS A 84 3.19 -15.87 7.46
N PRO A 85 3.31 -14.89 7.90
CA PRO A 85 4.35 -14.46 8.69
C PRO A 85 4.28 -15.16 9.92
N LYS A 86 4.92 -15.45 10.44
CA LYS A 86 4.95 -15.91 11.45
C LYS A 86 4.74 -15.24 12.39
N ALA A 87 4.38 -15.26 12.94
CA ALA A 87 4.13 -14.62 13.70
C ALA A 87 4.65 -14.24 14.40
N GLY A 88 4.65 -14.07 14.37
CA GLY A 88 5.32 -13.57 14.90
C GLY A 88 5.24 -13.74 14.86
#